data_0239e9c4be5b3cfc4ba01de6d74b22cc
#
_entry.id   0239e9c4be5b3cfc4ba01de6d74b22cc
#
_cell.length_a   1.000
_cell.length_b   1.000
_cell.length_c   1.000
_cell.angle_alpha   90.00
_cell.angle_beta   90.00
_cell.angle_gamma   90.00
#
_symmetry.space_group_name_H-M   'P 1'
#
loop_
_entity.id
_entity.type
_entity.pdbx_description
1 polymer ?
#
loop_
_entity_poly.entity_id
_entity_poly.type
_entity_poly.pdbx_seq_one_letter_code
_entity_poly.pdbx_strand_id
1 'polypeptide(L)'
;MNKLSDRVNRLGYSQTFVMSNKAREMKASGIDVISLTLGEPDFDVPDNIKQAAFTAIDENYSHYSPVPGFLELRQAISEKLKRDNQLDYKPTQICVSNGAKQAIINVLAAIINDGDEVILPTPFWVSYDEMVKMMGGNSVMLPTSYVTDFKITAEQLDEAINEKTKAVLFSSPCNPSGGYYTYDELKSLAKVIAKYPHVTVISDEIYEYINYETKTTSIAQFPEVYEQTAVINGMSKAFAMTGWRIGYSACPEWLAKACEKIQGQMTSGANTVAQRASIVALKTDPSEYKYMIDAFKTRRDLVYSLMKEIPGFKVLLPKAAFYFFPDISHYIGKTLDGTEIKDADDFAMFILEKAHVGCVGGVSFGSPECIRFSYAASEDDLREAMRRIKDLLAKFN
;
A
#
# COMPACT_ATOMS: atom_id res chain seq x y z
N MET A 1 34.92 3.17 12.75
CA MET A 1 33.89 2.56 13.62
C MET A 1 32.54 2.99 13.11
N ASN A 2 31.68 2.04 12.82
CA ASN A 2 30.27 2.35 12.48
C ASN A 2 29.59 2.86 13.76
N LYS A 3 29.02 4.08 13.70
CA LYS A 3 28.35 4.71 14.86
C LYS A 3 26.84 4.44 14.90
N LEU A 4 26.31 3.81 13.85
CA LEU A 4 24.87 3.50 13.74
C LEU A 4 24.57 2.16 14.39
N SER A 5 23.33 1.99 14.87
CA SER A 5 22.88 0.70 15.37
C SER A 5 22.72 -0.32 14.22
N ASP A 6 22.84 -1.61 14.55
CA ASP A 6 22.64 -2.67 13.56
C ASP A 6 21.26 -2.62 12.92
N ARG A 7 20.25 -2.15 13.67
CA ARG A 7 18.91 -1.91 13.18
C ARG A 7 18.89 -0.94 12.00
N VAL A 8 19.61 0.18 12.07
CA VAL A 8 19.69 1.18 10.99
C VAL A 8 20.49 0.64 9.81
N ASN A 9 21.58 -0.10 10.10
CA ASN A 9 22.47 -0.63 9.06
C ASN A 9 21.82 -1.68 8.16
N ARG A 10 20.78 -2.38 8.65
CA ARG A 10 20.05 -3.39 7.88
C ARG A 10 18.91 -2.81 7.02
N LEU A 11 18.56 -1.51 7.19
CA LEU A 11 17.49 -0.87 6.45
C LEU A 11 17.97 -0.29 5.13
N GLY A 12 17.20 -0.53 4.07
CA GLY A 12 17.34 0.10 2.77
C GLY A 12 16.55 1.42 2.68
N TYR A 13 16.93 2.27 1.72
CA TYR A 13 16.11 3.42 1.34
C TYR A 13 14.91 2.98 0.51
N SER A 14 13.75 3.60 0.74
CA SER A 14 12.58 3.36 -0.08
C SER A 14 12.83 3.75 -1.54
N GLN A 15 12.83 2.78 -2.47
CA GLN A 15 13.06 3.00 -3.89
C GLN A 15 12.04 3.98 -4.50
N THR A 16 10.81 4.00 -3.99
CA THR A 16 9.80 5.00 -4.39
C THR A 16 10.32 6.43 -4.14
N PHE A 17 10.92 6.68 -2.99
CA PHE A 17 11.48 8.01 -2.68
C PHE A 17 12.77 8.28 -3.44
N VAL A 18 13.63 7.29 -3.65
CA VAL A 18 14.86 7.43 -4.45
C VAL A 18 14.51 7.89 -5.87
N MET A 19 13.60 7.19 -6.54
CA MET A 19 13.15 7.53 -7.89
C MET A 19 12.42 8.88 -7.95
N SER A 20 11.58 9.17 -6.96
CA SER A 20 10.87 10.45 -6.88
C SER A 20 11.84 11.64 -6.68
N ASN A 21 12.86 11.48 -5.84
CA ASN A 21 13.87 12.52 -5.62
C ASN A 21 14.70 12.74 -6.88
N LYS A 22 15.13 11.68 -7.56
CA LYS A 22 15.86 11.77 -8.82
C LYS A 22 15.06 12.51 -9.90
N ALA A 23 13.78 12.15 -10.04
CA ALA A 23 12.88 12.86 -10.98
C ALA A 23 12.74 14.35 -10.62
N ARG A 24 12.67 14.68 -9.32
CA ARG A 24 12.60 16.06 -8.83
C ARG A 24 13.89 16.85 -9.12
N GLU A 25 15.07 16.23 -8.90
CA GLU A 25 16.37 16.82 -9.21
C GLU A 25 16.52 17.13 -10.70
N MET A 26 16.12 16.19 -11.57
CA MET A 26 16.12 16.38 -13.02
C MET A 26 15.19 17.54 -13.42
N LYS A 27 13.98 17.59 -12.84
CA LYS A 27 13.02 18.69 -13.08
C LYS A 27 13.57 20.04 -12.61
N ALA A 28 14.24 20.09 -11.46
CA ALA A 28 14.90 21.29 -10.96
C ALA A 28 16.06 21.76 -11.87
N SER A 29 16.67 20.84 -12.62
CA SER A 29 17.71 21.12 -13.61
C SER A 29 17.14 21.54 -14.99
N GLY A 30 15.81 21.74 -15.09
CA GLY A 30 15.15 22.20 -16.32
C GLY A 30 14.75 21.09 -17.29
N ILE A 31 14.85 19.82 -16.90
CA ILE A 31 14.42 18.69 -17.72
C ILE A 31 12.91 18.48 -17.51
N ASP A 32 12.17 18.36 -18.62
CA ASP A 32 10.73 18.07 -18.57
C ASP A 32 10.48 16.60 -18.23
N VAL A 33 10.33 16.30 -16.92
CA VAL A 33 10.12 14.96 -16.38
C VAL A 33 8.66 14.78 -15.98
N ILE A 34 8.03 13.71 -16.44
CA ILE A 34 6.72 13.25 -15.96
C ILE A 34 6.95 12.17 -14.90
N SER A 35 6.54 12.43 -13.66
CA SER A 35 6.77 11.49 -12.55
C SER A 35 5.53 10.69 -12.22
N LEU A 36 5.58 9.37 -12.47
CA LEU A 36 4.56 8.39 -12.13
C LEU A 36 5.02 7.47 -10.97
N THR A 37 5.89 8.00 -10.09
CA THR A 37 6.55 7.25 -9.01
C THR A 37 5.71 7.20 -7.73
N LEU A 38 5.00 8.28 -7.39
CA LEU A 38 4.33 8.40 -6.09
C LEU A 38 2.95 7.71 -6.08
N GLY A 39 2.68 7.03 -4.97
CA GLY A 39 1.39 6.43 -4.69
C GLY A 39 0.50 7.40 -3.91
N GLU A 40 0.12 8.50 -4.53
CA GLU A 40 -0.67 9.57 -3.91
C GLU A 40 -1.79 10.00 -4.86
N PRO A 41 -3.06 10.08 -4.39
CA PRO A 41 -4.13 10.69 -5.19
C PRO A 41 -3.77 12.13 -5.54
N ASP A 42 -4.02 12.53 -6.78
CA ASP A 42 -3.78 13.89 -7.28
C ASP A 42 -4.99 14.84 -7.07
N PHE A 43 -5.95 14.39 -6.30
CA PHE A 43 -7.12 15.18 -5.91
C PHE A 43 -6.87 15.97 -4.63
N ASP A 44 -7.53 17.11 -4.52
CA ASP A 44 -7.67 17.81 -3.26
C ASP A 44 -8.51 17.01 -2.27
N VAL A 45 -8.26 17.22 -0.97
CA VAL A 45 -9.15 16.73 0.08
C VAL A 45 -10.55 17.33 -0.11
N PRO A 46 -11.63 16.53 -0.06
CA PRO A 46 -13.01 17.03 -0.20
C PRO A 46 -13.35 18.19 0.75
N ASP A 47 -14.13 19.15 0.27
CA ASP A 47 -14.37 20.40 0.98
C ASP A 47 -15.06 20.23 2.34
N ASN A 48 -16.00 19.28 2.48
CA ASN A 48 -16.63 18.95 3.74
C ASN A 48 -15.63 18.47 4.79
N ILE A 49 -14.58 17.76 4.38
CA ILE A 49 -13.50 17.29 5.27
C ILE A 49 -12.58 18.47 5.65
N LYS A 50 -12.22 19.33 4.67
CA LYS A 50 -11.45 20.55 4.94
C LYS A 50 -12.19 21.46 5.94
N GLN A 51 -13.50 21.66 5.73
CA GLN A 51 -14.32 22.48 6.62
C GLN A 51 -14.36 21.91 8.05
N ALA A 52 -14.44 20.59 8.21
CA ALA A 52 -14.37 19.94 9.52
C ALA A 52 -13.02 20.17 10.23
N ALA A 53 -11.93 20.25 9.46
CA ALA A 53 -10.62 20.60 10.02
C ALA A 53 -10.56 22.06 10.47
N PHE A 54 -11.10 23.00 9.70
CA PHE A 54 -11.21 24.41 10.13
C PHE A 54 -12.03 24.53 11.42
N THR A 55 -13.18 23.86 11.49
CA THR A 55 -14.01 23.83 12.72
C THR A 55 -13.21 23.26 13.90
N ALA A 56 -12.44 22.20 13.70
CA ALA A 56 -11.63 21.63 14.78
C ALA A 56 -10.50 22.57 15.24
N ILE A 57 -9.96 23.41 14.35
CA ILE A 57 -8.99 24.45 14.72
C ILE A 57 -9.67 25.54 15.56
N ASP A 58 -10.82 26.01 15.11
CA ASP A 58 -11.60 27.06 15.81
C ASP A 58 -12.09 26.58 17.19
N GLU A 59 -12.44 25.30 17.32
CA GLU A 59 -12.79 24.66 18.59
C GLU A 59 -11.59 24.28 19.46
N ASN A 60 -10.38 24.66 19.05
CA ASN A 60 -9.13 24.46 19.78
C ASN A 60 -8.78 22.98 20.07
N TYR A 61 -8.96 22.07 19.11
CA TYR A 61 -8.46 20.70 19.19
C TYR A 61 -6.93 20.67 19.04
N SER A 62 -6.21 21.27 19.99
CA SER A 62 -4.73 21.41 19.99
C SER A 62 -4.05 20.71 21.17
N HIS A 63 -4.83 20.05 22.02
CA HIS A 63 -4.32 19.28 23.16
C HIS A 63 -4.15 17.79 22.81
N TYR A 64 -3.39 17.06 23.64
CA TYR A 64 -3.23 15.60 23.46
C TYR A 64 -4.57 14.87 23.46
N SER A 65 -4.73 13.98 22.48
CA SER A 65 -5.82 12.99 22.49
C SER A 65 -5.43 11.76 23.32
N PRO A 66 -6.39 10.89 23.69
CA PRO A 66 -6.08 9.52 24.09
C PRO A 66 -5.19 8.83 23.07
N VAL A 67 -4.26 8.00 23.52
CA VAL A 67 -3.29 7.31 22.64
C VAL A 67 -3.96 6.55 21.49
N PRO A 68 -5.04 5.75 21.71
CA PRO A 68 -5.70 5.02 20.62
C PRO A 68 -6.62 5.91 19.77
N GLY A 69 -6.62 7.22 19.98
CA GLY A 69 -7.49 8.18 19.29
C GLY A 69 -8.78 8.51 20.05
N PHE A 70 -9.46 9.57 19.61
CA PHE A 70 -10.76 9.97 20.19
C PHE A 70 -11.78 8.85 20.09
N LEU A 71 -12.61 8.72 21.11
CA LEU A 71 -13.66 7.71 21.16
C LEU A 71 -14.62 7.85 19.97
N GLU A 72 -15.00 9.07 19.63
CA GLU A 72 -15.91 9.38 18.53
C GLU A 72 -15.34 8.93 17.17
N LEU A 73 -14.03 9.06 16.96
CA LEU A 73 -13.40 8.56 15.75
C LEU A 73 -13.38 7.03 15.73
N ARG A 74 -13.05 6.39 16.84
CA ARG A 74 -13.07 4.92 16.95
C ARG A 74 -14.49 4.34 16.77
N GLN A 75 -15.52 5.06 17.25
CA GLN A 75 -16.92 4.73 16.98
C GLN A 75 -17.25 4.85 15.49
N ALA A 76 -16.85 5.97 14.85
CA ALA A 76 -17.06 6.14 13.41
C ALA A 76 -16.36 5.07 12.57
N ILE A 77 -15.16 4.63 12.98
CA ILE A 77 -14.44 3.51 12.34
C ILE A 77 -15.20 2.20 12.55
N SER A 78 -15.67 1.92 13.76
CA SER A 78 -16.48 0.73 14.06
C SER A 78 -17.77 0.69 13.21
N GLU A 79 -18.50 1.81 13.14
CA GLU A 79 -19.70 1.94 12.29
C GLU A 79 -19.39 1.72 10.82
N LYS A 80 -18.28 2.29 10.31
CA LYS A 80 -17.81 2.10 8.94
C LYS A 80 -17.48 0.62 8.66
N LEU A 81 -16.72 -0.03 9.53
CA LEU A 81 -16.37 -1.44 9.36
C LEU A 81 -17.60 -2.34 9.32
N LYS A 82 -18.60 -2.05 10.13
CA LYS A 82 -19.88 -2.76 10.12
C LYS A 82 -20.68 -2.50 8.83
N ARG A 83 -20.82 -1.24 8.41
CA ARG A 83 -21.56 -0.81 7.22
C ARG A 83 -20.92 -1.35 5.93
N ASP A 84 -19.60 -1.19 5.80
CA ASP A 84 -18.90 -1.41 4.54
C ASP A 84 -18.29 -2.81 4.45
N ASN A 85 -17.75 -3.33 5.54
CA ASN A 85 -16.97 -4.58 5.54
C ASN A 85 -17.68 -5.75 6.24
N GLN A 86 -18.86 -5.53 6.85
CA GLN A 86 -19.59 -6.54 7.65
C GLN A 86 -18.73 -7.08 8.82
N LEU A 87 -17.88 -6.21 9.38
CA LEU A 87 -17.01 -6.52 10.51
C LEU A 87 -17.50 -5.83 11.77
N ASP A 88 -17.63 -6.58 12.88
CA ASP A 88 -18.15 -6.06 14.14
C ASP A 88 -17.03 -5.86 15.16
N TYR A 89 -16.16 -4.88 14.88
CA TYR A 89 -15.12 -4.44 15.81
C TYR A 89 -15.64 -3.37 16.77
N LYS A 90 -15.42 -3.57 18.07
CA LYS A 90 -15.74 -2.57 19.11
C LYS A 90 -14.72 -1.42 19.07
N PRO A 91 -15.09 -0.22 19.54
CA PRO A 91 -14.12 0.89 19.65
C PRO A 91 -12.87 0.58 20.48
N THR A 92 -12.94 -0.39 21.41
CA THR A 92 -11.79 -0.88 22.21
C THR A 92 -10.82 -1.74 21.41
N GLN A 93 -11.22 -2.21 20.25
CA GLN A 93 -10.43 -3.03 19.32
C GLN A 93 -9.78 -2.18 18.23
N ILE A 94 -9.87 -0.85 18.31
CA ILE A 94 -9.40 0.07 17.28
C ILE A 94 -8.33 0.98 17.86
N CYS A 95 -7.18 1.08 17.17
CA CYS A 95 -6.09 2.00 17.49
C CYS A 95 -5.83 2.90 16.28
N VAL A 96 -6.10 4.21 16.45
CA VAL A 96 -5.83 5.24 15.44
C VAL A 96 -4.36 5.66 15.51
N SER A 97 -3.68 5.67 14.38
CA SER A 97 -2.23 5.87 14.26
C SER A 97 -1.89 6.95 13.23
N ASN A 98 -0.63 7.39 13.21
CA ASN A 98 -0.13 8.37 12.22
C ASN A 98 0.02 7.73 10.82
N GLY A 99 -1.11 7.41 10.19
CA GLY A 99 -1.25 6.68 8.93
C GLY A 99 -1.16 5.17 9.11
N ALA A 100 -1.62 4.44 8.10
CA ALA A 100 -1.59 2.97 8.06
C ALA A 100 -0.17 2.40 8.27
N LYS A 101 0.86 3.11 7.83
CA LYS A 101 2.27 2.72 8.05
C LYS A 101 2.57 2.51 9.54
N GLN A 102 2.21 3.46 10.41
CA GLN A 102 2.42 3.29 11.85
C GLN A 102 1.52 2.20 12.42
N ALA A 103 0.29 2.04 11.94
CA ALA A 103 -0.57 0.96 12.39
C ALA A 103 0.04 -0.42 12.13
N ILE A 104 0.64 -0.65 10.95
CA ILE A 104 1.38 -1.88 10.63
C ILE A 104 2.60 -2.05 11.56
N ILE A 105 3.39 -0.99 11.75
CA ILE A 105 4.56 -1.02 12.64
C ILE A 105 4.15 -1.37 14.07
N ASN A 106 3.06 -0.81 14.57
CA ASN A 106 2.55 -1.12 15.92
C ASN A 106 2.20 -2.61 16.07
N VAL A 107 1.54 -3.19 15.05
CA VAL A 107 1.20 -4.61 15.05
C VAL A 107 2.47 -5.47 15.00
N LEU A 108 3.38 -5.20 14.06
CA LEU A 108 4.64 -5.94 13.97
C LEU A 108 5.46 -5.84 15.25
N ALA A 109 5.61 -4.64 15.83
CA ALA A 109 6.32 -4.43 17.08
C ALA A 109 5.67 -5.15 18.29
N ALA A 110 4.36 -5.44 18.22
CA ALA A 110 3.65 -6.17 19.27
C ALA A 110 3.89 -7.68 19.23
N ILE A 111 4.23 -8.25 18.05
CA ILE A 111 4.22 -9.71 17.86
C ILE A 111 5.58 -10.28 17.42
N ILE A 112 6.50 -9.47 16.89
CA ILE A 112 7.79 -9.93 16.33
C ILE A 112 8.90 -9.83 17.37
N ASN A 113 9.64 -10.90 17.54
CA ASN A 113 10.93 -10.95 18.20
C ASN A 113 12.06 -11.14 17.18
N ASP A 114 13.32 -10.95 17.61
CA ASP A 114 14.47 -11.18 16.75
C ASP A 114 14.48 -12.62 16.22
N GLY A 115 14.52 -12.76 14.90
CA GLY A 115 14.57 -14.05 14.20
C GLY A 115 13.20 -14.67 13.87
N ASP A 116 12.10 -14.10 14.33
CA ASP A 116 10.74 -14.49 13.91
C ASP A 116 10.54 -14.23 12.39
N GLU A 117 9.63 -14.98 11.78
CA GLU A 117 9.38 -14.91 10.34
C GLU A 117 8.03 -14.24 10.03
N VAL A 118 8.04 -13.41 8.98
CA VAL A 118 6.82 -12.81 8.40
C VAL A 118 6.73 -13.19 6.94
N ILE A 119 5.63 -13.86 6.56
CA ILE A 119 5.37 -14.23 5.18
C ILE A 119 4.86 -13.00 4.42
N LEU A 120 5.52 -12.70 3.29
CA LEU A 120 5.19 -11.62 2.37
C LEU A 120 4.91 -12.20 0.97
N PRO A 121 3.65 -12.33 0.54
CA PRO A 121 3.33 -12.61 -0.85
C PRO A 121 3.87 -11.51 -1.77
N THR A 122 4.65 -11.86 -2.80
CA THR A 122 5.11 -10.88 -3.78
C THR A 122 4.06 -10.63 -4.86
N PRO A 123 4.00 -9.46 -5.47
CA PRO A 123 4.67 -8.24 -5.02
C PRO A 123 3.97 -7.66 -3.78
N PHE A 124 4.74 -6.98 -2.97
CA PHE A 124 4.26 -6.32 -1.76
C PHE A 124 4.68 -4.85 -1.73
N TRP A 125 4.04 -4.02 -0.92
CA TRP A 125 4.47 -2.63 -0.75
C TRP A 125 5.88 -2.56 -0.15
N VAL A 126 6.78 -1.85 -0.83
CA VAL A 126 8.23 -1.77 -0.52
C VAL A 126 8.57 -1.57 0.96
N SER A 127 7.67 -1.02 1.75
CA SER A 127 7.94 -0.78 3.17
C SER A 127 7.70 -2.00 4.06
N TYR A 128 7.04 -3.06 3.60
CA TYR A 128 6.75 -4.21 4.47
C TYR A 128 8.02 -4.93 4.90
N ASP A 129 8.88 -5.28 3.97
CA ASP A 129 10.16 -5.93 4.25
C ASP A 129 11.04 -5.09 5.19
N GLU A 130 11.12 -3.78 4.95
CA GLU A 130 11.87 -2.87 5.80
C GLU A 130 11.28 -2.73 7.22
N MET A 131 9.97 -2.79 7.37
CA MET A 131 9.31 -2.79 8.67
C MET A 131 9.58 -4.09 9.43
N VAL A 132 9.55 -5.25 8.77
CA VAL A 132 9.90 -6.54 9.36
C VAL A 132 11.35 -6.53 9.85
N LYS A 133 12.29 -6.11 9.00
CA LYS A 133 13.71 -5.96 9.36
C LYS A 133 13.92 -4.99 10.52
N MET A 134 13.16 -3.89 10.56
CA MET A 134 13.23 -2.91 11.64
C MET A 134 12.83 -3.51 12.99
N MET A 135 11.89 -4.46 12.99
CA MET A 135 11.45 -5.17 14.19
C MET A 135 12.31 -6.39 14.55
N GLY A 136 13.35 -6.70 13.77
CA GLY A 136 14.24 -7.83 14.00
C GLY A 136 13.80 -9.14 13.37
N GLY A 137 12.68 -9.12 12.64
CA GLY A 137 12.14 -10.28 11.93
C GLY A 137 12.82 -10.54 10.59
N ASN A 138 12.52 -11.70 10.03
CA ASN A 138 12.94 -12.15 8.71
C ASN A 138 11.73 -12.24 7.78
N SER A 139 11.82 -11.65 6.59
CA SER A 139 10.79 -11.78 5.57
C SER A 139 10.93 -13.09 4.80
N VAL A 140 9.86 -13.87 4.76
CA VAL A 140 9.73 -15.05 3.90
C VAL A 140 8.89 -14.67 2.68
N MET A 141 9.56 -14.42 1.56
CA MET A 141 8.90 -13.98 0.34
C MET A 141 8.28 -15.17 -0.39
N LEU A 142 6.98 -15.13 -0.66
CA LEU A 142 6.31 -16.11 -1.51
C LEU A 142 6.20 -15.58 -2.93
N PRO A 143 6.93 -16.16 -3.89
CA PRO A 143 6.96 -15.65 -5.25
C PRO A 143 5.63 -15.85 -5.96
N THR A 144 5.21 -14.82 -6.67
CA THR A 144 4.09 -14.84 -7.61
C THR A 144 4.53 -14.17 -8.92
N SER A 145 3.69 -14.19 -9.92
CA SER A 145 4.03 -13.61 -11.22
C SER A 145 2.79 -13.07 -11.95
N TYR A 146 3.04 -12.45 -13.08
CA TYR A 146 2.00 -12.08 -14.04
C TYR A 146 1.04 -13.23 -14.38
N VAL A 147 1.56 -14.46 -14.48
CA VAL A 147 0.75 -15.65 -14.85
C VAL A 147 -0.23 -16.04 -13.73
N THR A 148 0.13 -15.77 -12.47
CA THR A 148 -0.71 -16.09 -11.30
C THR A 148 -1.58 -14.90 -10.86
N ASP A 149 -1.72 -13.87 -11.69
CA ASP A 149 -2.41 -12.60 -11.32
C ASP A 149 -1.81 -11.99 -10.04
N PHE A 150 -0.50 -12.22 -9.81
CA PHE A 150 0.23 -11.79 -8.62
C PHE A 150 -0.39 -12.22 -7.29
N LYS A 151 -0.89 -13.46 -7.22
CA LYS A 151 -1.52 -14.04 -6.04
C LYS A 151 -0.88 -15.36 -5.66
N ILE A 152 -0.81 -15.63 -4.36
CA ILE A 152 -0.42 -16.94 -3.83
C ILE A 152 -1.64 -17.86 -3.75
N THR A 153 -1.38 -19.16 -3.73
CA THR A 153 -2.38 -20.17 -3.45
C THR A 153 -2.38 -20.57 -1.98
N ALA A 154 -3.44 -21.28 -1.56
CA ALA A 154 -3.54 -21.84 -0.22
C ALA A 154 -2.42 -22.86 0.06
N GLU A 155 -2.06 -23.66 -0.96
CA GLU A 155 -1.00 -24.65 -0.87
C GLU A 155 0.37 -24.00 -0.63
N GLN A 156 0.70 -22.95 -1.40
CA GLN A 156 1.94 -22.19 -1.20
C GLN A 156 2.03 -21.62 0.23
N LEU A 157 0.90 -21.13 0.75
CA LEU A 157 0.86 -20.59 2.10
C LEU A 157 1.05 -21.70 3.16
N ASP A 158 0.36 -22.84 3.00
CA ASP A 158 0.44 -23.98 3.94
C ASP A 158 1.87 -24.57 4.01
N GLU A 159 2.55 -24.63 2.87
CA GLU A 159 3.95 -25.10 2.79
C GLU A 159 4.95 -24.13 3.43
N ALA A 160 4.65 -22.83 3.43
CA ALA A 160 5.57 -21.81 3.94
C ALA A 160 5.45 -21.57 5.46
N ILE A 161 4.28 -21.83 6.06
CA ILE A 161 4.07 -21.61 7.49
C ILE A 161 4.83 -22.65 8.30
N ASN A 162 5.59 -22.18 9.30
CA ASN A 162 6.33 -23.01 10.23
C ASN A 162 6.27 -22.44 11.67
N GLU A 163 6.98 -23.02 12.62
CA GLU A 163 6.97 -22.62 14.03
C GLU A 163 7.52 -21.21 14.29
N LYS A 164 8.36 -20.67 13.39
CA LYS A 164 8.93 -19.31 13.46
C LYS A 164 8.01 -18.27 12.85
N THR A 165 7.02 -18.70 12.05
CA THR A 165 6.09 -17.79 11.37
C THR A 165 5.19 -17.11 12.39
N LYS A 166 5.27 -15.77 12.50
CA LYS A 166 4.44 -14.96 13.39
C LYS A 166 3.34 -14.20 12.67
N ALA A 167 3.58 -13.87 11.40
CA ALA A 167 2.56 -13.17 10.63
C ALA A 167 2.58 -13.53 9.15
N VAL A 168 1.41 -13.33 8.51
CA VAL A 168 1.26 -13.16 7.07
C VAL A 168 0.81 -11.72 6.83
N LEU A 169 1.59 -10.95 6.07
CA LEU A 169 1.31 -9.55 5.77
C LEU A 169 1.11 -9.37 4.27
N PHE A 170 -0.07 -8.90 3.88
CA PHE A 170 -0.39 -8.62 2.47
C PHE A 170 -1.36 -7.44 2.35
N SER A 171 -1.46 -6.86 1.14
CA SER A 171 -2.48 -5.86 0.82
C SER A 171 -3.50 -6.38 -0.19
N SER A 172 -4.78 -6.13 0.08
CA SER A 172 -5.88 -6.45 -0.82
C SER A 172 -6.99 -5.38 -0.70
N PRO A 173 -7.06 -4.45 -1.68
CA PRO A 173 -6.31 -4.36 -2.94
C PRO A 173 -4.82 -4.06 -2.79
N CYS A 174 -4.04 -4.53 -3.76
CA CYS A 174 -2.58 -4.57 -3.71
C CYS A 174 -1.92 -3.34 -4.34
N ASN A 175 -0.93 -2.80 -3.66
CA ASN A 175 0.15 -2.00 -4.20
C ASN A 175 1.40 -2.90 -4.27
N PRO A 176 1.94 -3.24 -5.48
CA PRO A 176 1.86 -2.47 -6.71
C PRO A 176 0.92 -3.02 -7.80
N SER A 177 0.36 -4.23 -7.67
CA SER A 177 -0.26 -4.94 -8.79
C SER A 177 -1.64 -4.40 -9.20
N GLY A 178 -2.35 -3.68 -8.30
CA GLY A 178 -3.73 -3.27 -8.53
C GLY A 178 -4.75 -4.42 -8.52
N GLY A 179 -4.30 -5.64 -8.18
CA GLY A 179 -5.14 -6.81 -7.98
C GLY A 179 -5.73 -6.89 -6.58
N TYR A 180 -6.69 -7.77 -6.37
CA TYR A 180 -7.20 -8.15 -5.05
C TYR A 180 -7.59 -9.62 -5.03
N TYR A 181 -7.59 -10.21 -3.83
CA TYR A 181 -8.07 -11.57 -3.62
C TYR A 181 -9.61 -11.59 -3.62
N THR A 182 -10.19 -12.53 -4.36
CA THR A 182 -11.63 -12.79 -4.36
C THR A 182 -12.08 -13.42 -3.04
N TYR A 183 -13.40 -13.49 -2.81
CA TYR A 183 -13.98 -14.15 -1.64
C TYR A 183 -13.50 -15.61 -1.49
N ASP A 184 -13.50 -16.39 -2.58
CA ASP A 184 -13.12 -17.81 -2.54
C ASP A 184 -11.61 -18.00 -2.34
N GLU A 185 -10.78 -17.14 -2.91
CA GLU A 185 -9.33 -17.12 -2.68
C GLU A 185 -9.04 -16.81 -1.20
N LEU A 186 -9.62 -15.74 -0.63
CA LEU A 186 -9.45 -15.41 0.79
C LEU A 186 -9.98 -16.50 1.72
N LYS A 187 -11.11 -17.12 1.37
CA LYS A 187 -11.65 -18.26 2.13
C LYS A 187 -10.68 -19.44 2.16
N SER A 188 -10.00 -19.70 1.05
CA SER A 188 -9.01 -20.77 0.98
C SER A 188 -7.78 -20.45 1.81
N LEU A 189 -7.28 -19.21 1.78
CA LEU A 189 -6.19 -18.75 2.64
C LEU A 189 -6.60 -18.78 4.13
N ALA A 190 -7.80 -18.32 4.49
CA ALA A 190 -8.31 -18.33 5.84
C ALA A 190 -8.35 -19.75 6.43
N LYS A 191 -8.79 -20.74 5.66
CA LYS A 191 -8.78 -22.16 6.09
C LYS A 191 -7.38 -22.69 6.39
N VAL A 192 -6.38 -22.24 5.65
CA VAL A 192 -4.98 -22.60 5.93
C VAL A 192 -4.53 -21.94 7.23
N ILE A 193 -4.69 -20.61 7.35
CA ILE A 193 -4.26 -19.84 8.51
C ILE A 193 -4.90 -20.36 9.81
N ALA A 194 -6.17 -20.76 9.75
CA ALA A 194 -6.90 -21.30 10.91
C ALA A 194 -6.25 -22.57 11.50
N LYS A 195 -5.42 -23.31 10.76
CA LYS A 195 -4.65 -24.43 11.28
C LYS A 195 -3.50 -23.98 12.20
N TYR A 196 -3.11 -22.71 12.13
CA TYR A 196 -1.93 -22.14 12.78
C TYR A 196 -2.32 -20.97 13.71
N PRO A 197 -2.86 -21.25 14.92
CA PRO A 197 -3.40 -20.20 15.82
C PRO A 197 -2.33 -19.22 16.33
N HIS A 198 -1.04 -19.51 16.14
CA HIS A 198 0.08 -18.63 16.49
C HIS A 198 0.41 -17.60 15.41
N VAL A 199 -0.20 -17.70 14.23
CA VAL A 199 0.06 -16.80 13.10
C VAL A 199 -0.96 -15.66 13.09
N THR A 200 -0.49 -14.42 13.06
CA THR A 200 -1.32 -13.22 12.90
C THR A 200 -1.43 -12.84 11.43
N VAL A 201 -2.63 -12.52 10.97
CA VAL A 201 -2.84 -11.92 9.65
C VAL A 201 -2.81 -10.41 9.78
N ILE A 202 -1.96 -9.74 8.98
CA ILE A 202 -1.97 -8.28 8.84
C ILE A 202 -2.52 -7.98 7.43
N SER A 203 -3.80 -7.62 7.36
CA SER A 203 -4.51 -7.33 6.12
C SER A 203 -4.54 -5.82 5.89
N ASP A 204 -3.70 -5.34 4.97
CA ASP A 204 -3.68 -3.92 4.58
C ASP A 204 -4.75 -3.67 3.50
N GLU A 205 -5.83 -2.99 3.91
CA GLU A 205 -7.02 -2.74 3.09
C GLU A 205 -7.15 -1.26 2.71
N ILE A 206 -6.03 -0.50 2.72
CA ILE A 206 -6.02 0.96 2.51
C ILE A 206 -6.62 1.39 1.17
N TYR A 207 -6.70 0.50 0.17
CA TYR A 207 -7.26 0.78 -1.16
C TYR A 207 -8.69 0.27 -1.34
N GLU A 208 -9.40 -0.18 -0.32
CA GLU A 208 -10.71 -0.82 -0.42
C GLU A 208 -11.77 0.01 -1.20
N TYR A 209 -11.74 1.35 -1.06
CA TYR A 209 -12.65 2.25 -1.78
C TYR A 209 -12.24 2.55 -3.22
N ILE A 210 -10.97 2.32 -3.57
CA ILE A 210 -10.49 2.52 -4.94
C ILE A 210 -10.59 1.18 -5.68
N ASN A 211 -11.80 0.82 -6.03
CA ASN A 211 -12.18 -0.44 -6.64
C ASN A 211 -13.10 -0.18 -7.83
N TYR A 212 -12.85 -0.84 -8.95
CA TYR A 212 -13.50 -0.58 -10.24
C TYR A 212 -14.52 -1.63 -10.64
N GLU A 213 -14.58 -2.75 -9.93
CA GLU A 213 -15.43 -3.89 -10.27
C GLU A 213 -16.45 -4.19 -9.16
N THR A 214 -16.06 -4.95 -8.17
CA THR A 214 -16.93 -5.39 -7.09
C THR A 214 -16.33 -5.01 -5.74
N LYS A 215 -17.20 -4.88 -4.73
CA LYS A 215 -16.75 -4.66 -3.35
C LYS A 215 -15.73 -5.73 -2.92
N THR A 216 -14.61 -5.29 -2.33
CA THR A 216 -13.59 -6.18 -1.81
C THR A 216 -14.07 -6.92 -0.57
N THR A 217 -13.57 -8.12 -0.36
CA THR A 217 -13.79 -8.92 0.84
C THR A 217 -12.60 -8.70 1.80
N SER A 218 -12.87 -8.54 3.09
CA SER A 218 -11.82 -8.60 4.10
C SER A 218 -11.64 -10.04 4.56
N ILE A 219 -10.40 -10.47 4.79
CA ILE A 219 -10.14 -11.81 5.35
C ILE A 219 -10.68 -11.95 6.78
N ALA A 220 -10.87 -10.84 7.50
CA ALA A 220 -11.49 -10.83 8.82
C ALA A 220 -12.99 -11.19 8.80
N GLN A 221 -13.63 -11.28 7.63
CA GLN A 221 -15.02 -11.76 7.52
C GLN A 221 -15.16 -13.28 7.77
N PHE A 222 -14.05 -14.02 7.70
CA PHE A 222 -14.05 -15.45 8.00
C PHE A 222 -13.86 -15.68 9.50
N PRO A 223 -14.89 -16.23 10.21
CA PRO A 223 -14.88 -16.34 11.68
C PRO A 223 -13.68 -17.12 12.21
N GLU A 224 -13.20 -18.10 11.43
CA GLU A 224 -12.07 -18.95 11.79
C GLU A 224 -10.74 -18.23 11.98
N VAL A 225 -10.59 -17.02 11.37
CA VAL A 225 -9.36 -16.21 11.48
C VAL A 225 -9.60 -14.80 12.05
N TYR A 226 -10.83 -14.49 12.46
CA TYR A 226 -11.17 -13.16 13.00
C TYR A 226 -10.28 -12.78 14.19
N GLU A 227 -10.08 -13.70 15.15
CA GLU A 227 -9.25 -13.50 16.35
C GLU A 227 -7.73 -13.53 16.07
N GLN A 228 -7.33 -13.79 14.82
CA GLN A 228 -5.94 -13.75 14.36
C GLN A 228 -5.67 -12.57 13.42
N THR A 229 -6.69 -11.77 13.07
CA THR A 229 -6.56 -10.75 12.00
C THR A 229 -6.48 -9.34 12.57
N ALA A 230 -5.48 -8.59 12.10
CA ALA A 230 -5.38 -7.14 12.20
C ALA A 230 -5.72 -6.52 10.84
N VAL A 231 -6.87 -5.88 10.73
CA VAL A 231 -7.25 -5.07 9.57
C VAL A 231 -6.59 -3.71 9.69
N ILE A 232 -5.83 -3.34 8.68
CA ILE A 232 -5.16 -2.03 8.59
C ILE A 232 -5.87 -1.19 7.53
N ASN A 233 -6.19 0.05 7.86
CA ASN A 233 -6.81 0.96 6.92
C ASN A 233 -6.55 2.43 7.31
N GLY A 234 -7.14 3.40 6.61
CA GLY A 234 -6.95 4.82 6.91
C GLY A 234 -7.53 5.76 5.86
N MET A 235 -7.28 7.05 6.07
CA MET A 235 -7.88 8.12 5.28
C MET A 235 -7.07 8.49 4.03
N SER A 236 -5.82 8.03 3.94
CA SER A 236 -4.84 8.53 2.97
C SER A 236 -5.27 8.40 1.52
N LYS A 237 -5.91 7.28 1.13
CA LYS A 237 -6.17 6.96 -0.27
C LYS A 237 -7.60 7.28 -0.68
N ALA A 238 -8.57 6.82 0.09
CA ALA A 238 -9.99 7.03 -0.19
C ALA A 238 -10.40 8.51 -0.20
N PHE A 239 -9.75 9.34 0.61
CA PHE A 239 -10.13 10.73 0.84
C PHE A 239 -9.04 11.74 0.45
N ALA A 240 -8.03 11.32 -0.30
CA ALA A 240 -6.87 12.14 -0.71
C ALA A 240 -6.15 12.83 0.50
N MET A 241 -6.10 12.17 1.66
CA MET A 241 -5.57 12.72 2.92
C MET A 241 -4.18 12.17 3.26
N THR A 242 -3.31 11.97 2.27
CA THR A 242 -1.98 11.37 2.49
C THR A 242 -1.13 12.14 3.49
N GLY A 243 -1.13 13.47 3.41
CA GLY A 243 -0.39 14.38 4.28
C GLY A 243 -1.00 14.56 5.68
N TRP A 244 -2.26 14.17 5.89
CA TRP A 244 -2.96 14.33 7.18
C TRP A 244 -2.60 13.24 8.19
N ARG A 245 -2.03 12.13 7.73
CA ARG A 245 -1.46 11.06 8.54
C ARG A 245 -2.46 10.41 9.50
N ILE A 246 -3.62 9.96 9.02
CA ILE A 246 -4.58 9.15 9.79
C ILE A 246 -4.73 7.77 9.17
N GLY A 247 -4.45 6.75 9.97
CA GLY A 247 -4.73 5.35 9.72
C GLY A 247 -5.14 4.66 11.01
N TYR A 248 -5.49 3.40 10.94
CA TYR A 248 -5.89 2.62 12.10
C TYR A 248 -5.63 1.13 11.91
N SER A 249 -5.52 0.43 13.02
CA SER A 249 -5.70 -1.02 13.10
C SER A 249 -7.02 -1.34 13.79
N ALA A 250 -7.75 -2.34 13.28
CA ALA A 250 -8.87 -2.98 13.94
C ALA A 250 -8.52 -4.46 14.11
N CYS A 251 -8.40 -4.93 15.35
CA CYS A 251 -7.85 -6.24 15.66
C CYS A 251 -8.38 -6.76 17.00
N PRO A 252 -8.10 -8.02 17.40
CA PRO A 252 -8.45 -8.54 18.71
C PRO A 252 -7.99 -7.63 19.85
N GLU A 253 -8.76 -7.57 20.92
CA GLU A 253 -8.56 -6.59 22.00
C GLU A 253 -7.17 -6.68 22.65
N TRP A 254 -6.61 -7.91 22.77
CA TRP A 254 -5.26 -8.09 23.29
C TRP A 254 -4.20 -7.39 22.43
N LEU A 255 -4.36 -7.47 21.11
CA LEU A 255 -3.44 -6.83 20.15
C LEU A 255 -3.65 -5.31 20.07
N ALA A 256 -4.91 -4.86 20.12
CA ALA A 256 -5.23 -3.43 20.18
C ALA A 256 -4.59 -2.74 21.39
N LYS A 257 -4.66 -3.37 22.57
CA LYS A 257 -3.99 -2.90 23.80
C LYS A 257 -2.47 -2.88 23.67
N ALA A 258 -1.89 -3.88 23.00
CA ALA A 258 -0.45 -3.90 22.73
C ALA A 258 -0.03 -2.77 21.78
N CYS A 259 -0.79 -2.54 20.70
CA CYS A 259 -0.58 -1.42 19.77
C CYS A 259 -0.67 -0.07 20.48
N GLU A 260 -1.69 0.13 21.34
CA GLU A 260 -1.83 1.34 22.15
C GLU A 260 -0.60 1.57 23.05
N LYS A 261 -0.12 0.51 23.73
CA LYS A 261 1.05 0.60 24.59
C LYS A 261 2.31 1.01 23.81
N ILE A 262 2.54 0.42 22.65
CA ILE A 262 3.67 0.73 21.78
C ILE A 262 3.57 2.18 21.27
N GLN A 263 2.42 2.54 20.70
CA GLN A 263 2.19 3.89 20.19
C GLN A 263 2.38 4.96 21.26
N GLY A 264 1.94 4.68 22.49
CA GLY A 264 2.11 5.59 23.63
C GLY A 264 3.58 5.90 23.93
N GLN A 265 4.50 4.96 23.67
CA GLN A 265 5.94 5.16 23.85
C GLN A 265 6.65 5.75 22.62
N MET A 266 6.03 5.66 21.43
CA MET A 266 6.65 6.13 20.19
C MET A 266 6.22 7.55 19.80
N THR A 267 4.91 7.81 19.76
CA THR A 267 4.36 9.05 19.18
C THR A 267 3.21 9.67 19.97
N SER A 268 2.69 8.99 20.99
CA SER A 268 1.40 9.30 21.62
C SER A 268 0.23 9.24 20.61
N GLY A 269 -0.81 10.06 20.79
CA GLY A 269 -1.97 10.10 19.89
C GLY A 269 -1.66 10.73 18.54
N ALA A 270 -2.47 10.41 17.54
CA ALA A 270 -2.40 11.03 16.21
C ALA A 270 -2.90 12.49 16.26
N ASN A 271 -2.63 13.26 15.18
CA ASN A 271 -3.04 14.67 15.07
C ASN A 271 -4.54 14.84 15.31
N THR A 272 -4.90 15.70 16.26
CA THR A 272 -6.27 15.86 16.76
C THR A 272 -7.21 16.53 15.75
N VAL A 273 -6.73 17.52 15.00
CA VAL A 273 -7.50 18.19 13.94
C VAL A 273 -7.82 17.17 12.83
N ALA A 274 -6.83 16.40 12.42
CA ALA A 274 -7.02 15.35 11.40
C ALA A 274 -7.97 14.24 11.88
N GLN A 275 -7.94 13.87 13.17
CA GLN A 275 -8.88 12.93 13.74
C GLN A 275 -10.33 13.44 13.67
N ARG A 276 -10.58 14.73 14.01
CA ARG A 276 -11.92 15.34 13.94
C ARG A 276 -12.45 15.36 12.50
N ALA A 277 -11.62 15.77 11.54
CA ALA A 277 -11.97 15.77 10.13
C ALA A 277 -12.24 14.34 9.59
N SER A 278 -11.51 13.34 10.07
CA SER A 278 -11.71 11.93 9.69
C SER A 278 -13.06 11.38 10.11
N ILE A 279 -13.67 11.89 11.19
CA ILE A 279 -15.03 11.52 11.60
C ILE A 279 -16.04 11.92 10.51
N VAL A 280 -15.90 13.12 9.94
CA VAL A 280 -16.75 13.58 8.84
C VAL A 280 -16.53 12.72 7.60
N ALA A 281 -15.27 12.44 7.24
CA ALA A 281 -14.93 11.58 6.11
C ALA A 281 -15.62 10.21 6.19
N LEU A 282 -15.61 9.56 7.35
CA LEU A 282 -16.19 8.23 7.56
C LEU A 282 -17.72 8.21 7.64
N LYS A 283 -18.33 9.33 8.08
CA LYS A 283 -19.79 9.47 8.19
C LYS A 283 -20.45 9.94 6.90
N THR A 284 -19.69 10.54 6.00
CA THR A 284 -20.19 10.95 4.68
C THR A 284 -20.45 9.70 3.81
N ASP A 285 -21.50 9.74 3.02
CA ASP A 285 -21.82 8.64 2.10
C ASP A 285 -20.66 8.46 1.10
N PRO A 286 -20.09 7.26 0.95
CA PRO A 286 -19.00 7.02 0.00
C PRO A 286 -19.30 7.43 -1.44
N SER A 287 -20.57 7.49 -1.83
CA SER A 287 -20.97 7.94 -3.16
C SER A 287 -20.60 9.40 -3.46
N GLU A 288 -20.45 10.24 -2.44
CA GLU A 288 -20.03 11.64 -2.61
C GLU A 288 -18.56 11.75 -3.10
N TYR A 289 -17.76 10.72 -2.89
CA TYR A 289 -16.35 10.66 -3.33
C TYR A 289 -16.15 9.82 -4.59
N LYS A 290 -17.27 9.34 -5.19
CA LYS A 290 -17.24 8.49 -6.38
C LYS A 290 -16.56 9.14 -7.58
N TYR A 291 -16.59 10.47 -7.69
CA TYR A 291 -15.95 11.19 -8.79
C TYR A 291 -14.44 10.90 -8.90
N MET A 292 -13.74 10.70 -7.77
CA MET A 292 -12.33 10.31 -7.78
C MET A 292 -12.15 8.89 -8.33
N ILE A 293 -13.02 7.97 -7.94
CA ILE A 293 -12.98 6.58 -8.41
C ILE A 293 -13.27 6.51 -9.92
N ASP A 294 -14.27 7.27 -10.39
CA ASP A 294 -14.62 7.34 -11.81
C ASP A 294 -13.46 7.92 -12.66
N ALA A 295 -12.81 8.97 -12.15
CA ALA A 295 -11.62 9.53 -12.80
C ALA A 295 -10.46 8.52 -12.85
N PHE A 296 -10.18 7.82 -11.76
CA PHE A 296 -9.17 6.76 -11.75
C PHE A 296 -9.52 5.63 -12.72
N LYS A 297 -10.78 5.24 -12.81
CA LYS A 297 -11.23 4.22 -13.78
C LYS A 297 -10.98 4.66 -15.22
N THR A 298 -11.31 5.91 -15.56
CA THR A 298 -11.06 6.49 -16.88
C THR A 298 -9.57 6.47 -17.22
N ARG A 299 -8.72 6.92 -16.29
CA ARG A 299 -7.26 6.92 -16.45
C ARG A 299 -6.69 5.51 -16.54
N ARG A 300 -7.21 4.56 -15.77
CA ARG A 300 -6.85 3.14 -15.87
C ARG A 300 -7.08 2.61 -17.28
N ASP A 301 -8.29 2.81 -17.80
CA ASP A 301 -8.69 2.28 -19.11
C ASP A 301 -7.85 2.93 -20.23
N LEU A 302 -7.58 4.23 -20.12
CA LEU A 302 -6.68 4.96 -21.01
C LEU A 302 -5.26 4.36 -20.99
N VAL A 303 -4.64 4.28 -19.80
CA VAL A 303 -3.25 3.81 -19.65
C VAL A 303 -3.13 2.34 -20.07
N TYR A 304 -4.13 1.50 -19.76
CA TYR A 304 -4.15 0.11 -20.21
C TYR A 304 -4.11 0.00 -21.74
N SER A 305 -4.93 0.79 -22.45
CA SER A 305 -4.94 0.79 -23.91
C SER A 305 -3.58 1.19 -24.49
N LEU A 306 -2.93 2.22 -23.93
CA LEU A 306 -1.64 2.71 -24.37
C LEU A 306 -0.48 1.75 -24.03
N MET A 307 -0.48 1.17 -22.82
CA MET A 307 0.57 0.22 -22.41
C MET A 307 0.59 -1.04 -23.24
N LYS A 308 -0.56 -1.52 -23.71
CA LYS A 308 -0.64 -2.70 -24.60
C LYS A 308 0.05 -2.48 -25.96
N GLU A 309 0.25 -1.23 -26.34
CA GLU A 309 0.95 -0.89 -27.56
C GLU A 309 2.47 -0.78 -27.36
N ILE A 310 2.96 -0.81 -26.10
CA ILE A 310 4.39 -0.77 -25.81
C ILE A 310 4.98 -2.16 -26.01
N PRO A 311 5.96 -2.31 -26.93
CA PRO A 311 6.55 -3.62 -27.18
C PRO A 311 7.19 -4.19 -25.91
N GLY A 312 7.07 -5.51 -25.72
CA GLY A 312 7.70 -6.23 -24.61
C GLY A 312 7.03 -6.06 -23.23
N PHE A 313 5.99 -5.23 -23.10
CA PHE A 313 5.22 -5.11 -21.87
C PHE A 313 4.12 -6.18 -21.81
N LYS A 314 4.05 -6.94 -20.69
CA LYS A 314 2.93 -7.80 -20.38
C LYS A 314 2.11 -7.15 -19.27
N VAL A 315 0.90 -6.73 -19.58
CA VAL A 315 0.10 -5.83 -18.73
C VAL A 315 -1.21 -6.52 -18.35
N LEU A 316 -1.48 -6.61 -17.03
CA LEU A 316 -2.79 -6.94 -16.49
C LEU A 316 -3.61 -5.65 -16.31
N LEU A 317 -4.92 -5.72 -16.51
CA LEU A 317 -5.82 -4.62 -16.18
C LEU A 317 -6.01 -4.55 -14.66
N PRO A 318 -5.58 -3.47 -13.99
CA PRO A 318 -5.78 -3.34 -12.56
C PRO A 318 -7.27 -3.33 -12.20
N LYS A 319 -7.65 -4.08 -11.19
CA LYS A 319 -9.04 -4.15 -10.70
C LYS A 319 -9.33 -3.12 -9.62
N ALA A 320 -8.26 -2.61 -8.97
CA ALA A 320 -8.34 -1.68 -7.87
C ALA A 320 -7.05 -0.85 -7.73
N ALA A 321 -6.96 0.02 -6.73
CA ALA A 321 -5.88 0.97 -6.49
C ALA A 321 -5.66 1.90 -7.71
N PHE A 322 -4.48 2.46 -7.89
CA PHE A 322 -4.16 3.33 -9.03
C PHE A 322 -2.75 3.07 -9.56
N TYR A 323 -2.42 1.76 -9.75
CA TYR A 323 -1.12 1.32 -10.24
C TYR A 323 -1.25 0.35 -11.40
N PHE A 324 -0.31 0.44 -12.34
CA PHE A 324 0.05 -0.62 -13.26
C PHE A 324 1.37 -1.25 -12.84
N PHE A 325 1.47 -2.56 -13.05
CA PHE A 325 2.67 -3.32 -12.71
C PHE A 325 3.03 -4.29 -13.85
N PRO A 326 3.41 -3.76 -15.05
CA PRO A 326 3.76 -4.60 -16.19
C PRO A 326 5.04 -5.40 -15.93
N ASP A 327 5.03 -6.66 -16.41
CA ASP A 327 6.21 -7.49 -16.57
C ASP A 327 7.00 -7.00 -17.79
N ILE A 328 8.29 -6.69 -17.56
CA ILE A 328 9.24 -6.20 -18.56
C ILE A 328 10.40 -7.18 -18.80
N SER A 329 10.19 -8.46 -18.48
CA SER A 329 11.19 -9.52 -18.62
C SER A 329 11.79 -9.61 -20.04
N HIS A 330 11.06 -9.13 -21.05
CA HIS A 330 11.55 -8.98 -22.42
C HIS A 330 12.86 -8.19 -22.54
N TYR A 331 13.07 -7.21 -21.66
CA TYR A 331 14.23 -6.31 -21.70
C TYR A 331 15.38 -6.75 -20.80
N ILE A 332 15.14 -7.63 -19.83
CA ILE A 332 16.17 -8.10 -18.90
C ILE A 332 17.22 -8.92 -19.64
N GLY A 333 18.50 -8.61 -19.38
CA GLY A 333 19.65 -9.20 -20.05
C GLY A 333 20.00 -8.54 -21.39
N LYS A 334 19.24 -7.54 -21.84
CA LYS A 334 19.56 -6.77 -23.06
C LYS A 334 20.39 -5.53 -22.75
N THR A 335 21.14 -5.05 -23.74
CA THR A 335 21.81 -3.76 -23.72
C THR A 335 21.01 -2.78 -24.57
N LEU A 336 20.52 -1.71 -23.93
CA LEU A 336 19.72 -0.66 -24.57
C LEU A 336 20.52 0.65 -24.56
N ASP A 337 20.84 1.17 -25.74
CA ASP A 337 21.62 2.40 -25.91
C ASP A 337 22.91 2.44 -25.02
N GLY A 338 23.62 1.29 -24.98
CA GLY A 338 24.84 1.12 -24.18
C GLY A 338 24.61 0.82 -22.70
N THR A 339 23.37 0.76 -22.23
CA THR A 339 23.02 0.44 -20.83
C THR A 339 22.57 -1.02 -20.74
N GLU A 340 23.26 -1.82 -19.93
CA GLU A 340 22.85 -3.19 -19.61
C GLU A 340 21.67 -3.17 -18.63
N ILE A 341 20.58 -3.84 -18.98
CA ILE A 341 19.37 -3.97 -18.12
C ILE A 341 19.44 -5.30 -17.37
N LYS A 342 19.86 -5.28 -16.12
CA LYS A 342 19.98 -6.49 -15.28
C LYS A 342 18.68 -6.87 -14.62
N ASP A 343 17.89 -5.87 -14.26
CA ASP A 343 16.62 -6.00 -13.58
C ASP A 343 15.69 -4.81 -13.85
N ALA A 344 14.56 -4.78 -13.19
CA ALA A 344 13.57 -3.71 -13.32
C ALA A 344 14.02 -2.36 -12.75
N ASP A 345 14.96 -2.32 -11.82
CA ASP A 345 15.48 -1.06 -11.27
C ASP A 345 16.39 -0.37 -12.29
N ASP A 346 17.27 -1.13 -12.98
CA ASP A 346 18.05 -0.62 -14.11
C ASP A 346 17.14 -0.12 -15.24
N PHE A 347 16.06 -0.88 -15.53
CA PHE A 347 15.09 -0.47 -16.55
C PHE A 347 14.33 0.80 -16.17
N ALA A 348 13.91 0.94 -14.92
CA ALA A 348 13.24 2.15 -14.44
C ALA A 348 14.14 3.38 -14.51
N MET A 349 15.44 3.23 -14.19
CA MET A 349 16.42 4.29 -14.33
C MET A 349 16.65 4.65 -15.80
N PHE A 350 16.76 3.65 -16.69
CA PHE A 350 16.87 3.86 -18.13
C PHE A 350 15.69 4.65 -18.70
N ILE A 351 14.45 4.29 -18.32
CA ILE A 351 13.25 5.04 -18.71
C ILE A 351 13.28 6.49 -18.19
N LEU A 352 13.69 6.70 -16.95
CA LEU A 352 13.81 8.04 -16.38
C LEU A 352 14.82 8.91 -17.14
N GLU A 353 16.00 8.37 -17.44
CA GLU A 353 17.09 9.13 -18.08
C GLU A 353 16.85 9.37 -19.57
N LYS A 354 16.23 8.44 -20.28
CA LYS A 354 16.08 8.48 -21.75
C LYS A 354 14.71 8.95 -22.24
N ALA A 355 13.64 8.60 -21.49
CA ALA A 355 12.27 9.02 -21.83
C ALA A 355 11.78 10.16 -20.93
N HIS A 356 12.52 10.51 -19.88
CA HIS A 356 12.13 11.49 -18.86
C HIS A 356 10.77 11.15 -18.21
N VAL A 357 10.55 9.86 -17.96
CA VAL A 357 9.37 9.36 -17.27
C VAL A 357 9.81 8.59 -16.03
N GLY A 358 9.36 9.05 -14.85
CA GLY A 358 9.66 8.41 -13.59
C GLY A 358 8.69 7.26 -13.30
N CYS A 359 9.21 6.07 -13.04
CA CYS A 359 8.50 4.90 -12.53
C CYS A 359 9.32 4.26 -11.41
N VAL A 360 8.88 3.13 -10.84
CA VAL A 360 9.61 2.44 -9.76
C VAL A 360 9.88 1.00 -10.18
N GLY A 361 11.14 0.59 -10.12
CA GLY A 361 11.55 -0.80 -10.38
C GLY A 361 10.97 -1.77 -9.36
N GLY A 362 10.83 -3.03 -9.76
CA GLY A 362 10.14 -4.07 -9.02
C GLY A 362 10.97 -4.81 -7.99
N VAL A 363 12.30 -4.61 -7.95
CA VAL A 363 13.19 -5.33 -7.04
C VAL A 363 12.75 -5.18 -5.59
N SER A 364 12.48 -3.95 -5.15
CA SER A 364 12.02 -3.67 -3.77
C SER A 364 10.57 -4.06 -3.49
N PHE A 365 9.79 -4.43 -4.51
CA PHE A 365 8.47 -5.07 -4.36
C PHE A 365 8.55 -6.60 -4.33
N GLY A 366 9.76 -7.18 -4.47
CA GLY A 366 9.98 -8.62 -4.58
C GLY A 366 9.70 -9.22 -5.96
N SER A 367 9.65 -8.41 -7.02
CA SER A 367 9.39 -8.83 -8.42
C SER A 367 10.32 -8.11 -9.39
N PRO A 368 11.58 -8.58 -9.51
CA PRO A 368 12.63 -7.88 -10.24
C PRO A 368 12.40 -7.80 -11.77
N GLU A 369 11.38 -8.48 -12.28
CA GLU A 369 10.96 -8.45 -13.68
C GLU A 369 9.82 -7.46 -13.98
N CYS A 370 9.35 -6.71 -12.99
CA CYS A 370 8.21 -5.80 -13.13
C CYS A 370 8.57 -4.35 -12.79
N ILE A 371 7.80 -3.39 -13.28
CA ILE A 371 7.91 -1.98 -12.92
C ILE A 371 6.56 -1.40 -12.54
N ARG A 372 6.53 -0.47 -11.58
CA ARG A 372 5.29 0.17 -11.15
C ARG A 372 5.13 1.57 -11.73
N PHE A 373 3.96 1.83 -12.31
CA PHE A 373 3.48 3.16 -12.68
C PHE A 373 2.25 3.53 -11.84
N SER A 374 2.25 4.71 -11.24
CA SER A 374 1.04 5.31 -10.69
C SER A 374 0.29 6.03 -11.83
N TYR A 375 -1.04 5.84 -11.91
CA TYR A 375 -1.86 6.63 -12.83
C TYR A 375 -2.70 7.71 -12.11
N ALA A 376 -2.29 8.08 -10.89
CA ALA A 376 -2.76 9.26 -10.20
C ALA A 376 -2.02 10.51 -10.73
N ALA A 377 -2.34 10.87 -11.97
CA ALA A 377 -1.80 12.01 -12.71
C ALA A 377 -2.81 12.47 -13.76
N SER A 378 -2.57 13.64 -14.38
CA SER A 378 -3.45 14.14 -15.46
C SER A 378 -3.45 13.21 -16.67
N GLU A 379 -4.57 13.14 -17.41
CA GLU A 379 -4.65 12.33 -18.62
C GLU A 379 -3.60 12.75 -19.67
N ASP A 380 -3.29 14.04 -19.76
CA ASP A 380 -2.28 14.56 -20.69
C ASP A 380 -0.89 14.06 -20.31
N ASP A 381 -0.51 14.10 -19.01
CA ASP A 381 0.76 13.54 -18.55
C ASP A 381 0.83 12.03 -18.80
N LEU A 382 -0.28 11.32 -18.56
CA LEU A 382 -0.34 9.86 -18.78
C LEU A 382 -0.17 9.51 -20.27
N ARG A 383 -0.83 10.22 -21.18
CA ARG A 383 -0.67 10.05 -22.63
C ARG A 383 0.76 10.32 -23.08
N GLU A 384 1.30 11.44 -22.65
CA GLU A 384 2.66 11.84 -23.03
C GLU A 384 3.71 10.88 -22.45
N ALA A 385 3.57 10.44 -21.19
CA ALA A 385 4.47 9.47 -20.60
C ALA A 385 4.49 8.14 -21.40
N MET A 386 3.31 7.60 -21.72
CA MET A 386 3.21 6.36 -22.49
C MET A 386 3.76 6.53 -23.93
N ARG A 387 3.53 7.67 -24.55
CA ARG A 387 4.10 7.99 -25.86
C ARG A 387 5.63 7.98 -25.80
N ARG A 388 6.24 8.72 -24.84
CA ARG A 388 7.70 8.79 -24.68
C ARG A 388 8.33 7.40 -24.48
N ILE A 389 7.72 6.58 -23.63
CA ILE A 389 8.20 5.20 -23.38
C ILE A 389 8.10 4.36 -24.67
N LYS A 390 6.96 4.41 -25.38
CA LYS A 390 6.74 3.68 -26.62
C LYS A 390 7.77 4.06 -27.69
N ASP A 391 7.98 5.37 -27.90
CA ASP A 391 8.91 5.90 -28.89
C ASP A 391 10.37 5.54 -28.56
N LEU A 392 10.74 5.52 -27.28
CA LEU A 392 12.05 5.07 -26.83
C LEU A 392 12.25 3.59 -27.14
N LEU A 393 11.32 2.74 -26.70
CA LEU A 393 11.45 1.28 -26.75
C LEU A 393 11.27 0.72 -28.17
N ALA A 394 10.59 1.42 -29.06
CA ALA A 394 10.49 1.05 -30.49
C ALA A 394 11.86 0.97 -31.20
N LYS A 395 12.90 1.60 -30.65
CA LYS A 395 14.27 1.59 -31.20
C LYS A 395 15.02 0.27 -30.93
N PHE A 396 14.49 -0.59 -30.06
CA PHE A 396 15.16 -1.78 -29.54
C PHE A 396 14.39 -3.09 -29.80
N ASN A 397 13.44 -3.06 -30.73
CA ASN A 397 12.64 -4.23 -31.17
C ASN A 397 13.00 -4.68 -32.56
#